data_16d964c22d8970862f35fd27321dea49
#
_entry.id   16d964c22d8970862f35fd27321dea49
#
_cell.length_a   1.000
_cell.length_b   1.000
_cell.length_c   1.000
_cell.angle_alpha   90.00
_cell.angle_beta   90.00
_cell.angle_gamma   90.00
#
_symmetry.space_group_name_H-M   'P 1'
#
loop_
_entity.id
_entity.type
_entity.pdbx_description
1 polymer ?
#
loop_
_entity_poly.entity_id
_entity_poly.type
_entity_poly.pdbx_seq_one_letter_code
_entity_poly.pdbx_strand_id
1 'polypeptide(L)'
;ILTEPDFFLGSLDYLLEVRKICHLPILRKDFIIDEIQILESKAFGADCILLIASILDKNKIKDFYQVAKENELDVLIEVHDEEEAEIAMAVSPELLGINNRDLKTFDVDINNSIKIKKMLPKSQLIISESGIYSRDDINDLNEAKIYNFLVGEFFMRKKEPYKAVQDLIALSPISSR
;
A
#
# COMPACT_ATOMS: atom_id res chain seq x y z
N ILE A 1 -8.42 -4.22 -0.40
CA ILE A 1 -9.61 -4.54 0.43
C ILE A 1 -9.17 -4.66 1.87
N LEU A 2 -9.86 -3.96 2.79
CA LEU A 2 -9.65 -4.06 4.24
C LEU A 2 -10.28 -5.35 4.75
N THR A 3 -9.50 -6.18 5.44
CA THR A 3 -9.97 -7.47 5.96
C THR A 3 -9.87 -7.60 7.47
N GLU A 4 -9.13 -6.70 8.12
CA GLU A 4 -8.99 -6.67 9.56
C GLU A 4 -10.29 -6.17 10.23
N PRO A 5 -10.88 -6.92 11.19
CA PRO A 5 -12.22 -6.61 11.71
C PRO A 5 -12.26 -5.53 12.79
N ASP A 6 -11.23 -5.42 13.62
CA ASP A 6 -11.30 -4.59 14.83
C ASP A 6 -10.94 -3.12 14.56
N PHE A 7 -9.90 -2.87 13.75
CA PHE A 7 -9.43 -1.51 13.47
C PHE A 7 -9.96 -0.97 12.13
N PHE A 8 -10.16 -1.85 11.14
CA PHE A 8 -10.60 -1.43 9.81
C PHE A 8 -12.04 -1.79 9.51
N LEU A 9 -12.74 -2.48 10.41
CA LEU A 9 -14.12 -2.97 10.23
C LEU A 9 -14.26 -3.79 8.93
N GLY A 10 -13.22 -4.54 8.58
CA GLY A 10 -13.12 -5.36 7.39
C GLY A 10 -13.61 -6.80 7.59
N SER A 11 -13.53 -7.60 6.54
CA SER A 11 -13.80 -9.03 6.59
C SER A 11 -13.08 -9.74 5.43
N LEU A 12 -12.58 -10.95 5.68
CA LEU A 12 -12.06 -11.84 4.63
C LEU A 12 -13.12 -12.18 3.57
N ASP A 13 -14.39 -12.25 3.95
CA ASP A 13 -15.48 -12.52 3.02
C ASP A 13 -15.58 -11.45 1.93
N TYR A 14 -15.17 -10.22 2.21
CA TYR A 14 -15.15 -9.15 1.20
C TYR A 14 -14.20 -9.46 0.05
N LEU A 15 -13.10 -10.20 0.29
CA LEU A 15 -12.21 -10.66 -0.78
C LEU A 15 -12.95 -11.60 -1.74
N LEU A 16 -13.68 -12.59 -1.19
CA LEU A 16 -14.44 -13.53 -1.99
C LEU A 16 -15.56 -12.86 -2.78
N GLU A 17 -16.27 -11.92 -2.15
CA GLU A 17 -17.36 -11.19 -2.81
C GLU A 17 -16.84 -10.32 -3.97
N VAL A 18 -15.76 -9.57 -3.72
CA VAL A 18 -15.19 -8.70 -4.75
C VAL A 18 -14.54 -9.53 -5.86
N ARG A 19 -13.88 -10.64 -5.55
CA ARG A 19 -13.29 -11.51 -6.57
C ARG A 19 -14.31 -12.05 -7.58
N LYS A 20 -15.55 -12.27 -7.17
CA LYS A 20 -16.63 -12.73 -8.08
C LYS A 20 -16.96 -11.72 -9.19
N ILE A 21 -16.73 -10.44 -8.95
CA ILE A 21 -17.16 -9.34 -9.83
C ILE A 21 -16.00 -8.46 -10.34
N CYS A 22 -14.80 -8.64 -9.80
CA CYS A 22 -13.64 -7.82 -10.12
C CYS A 22 -12.48 -8.69 -10.59
N HIS A 23 -11.93 -8.37 -11.77
CA HIS A 23 -10.77 -9.04 -12.36
C HIS A 23 -9.44 -8.25 -12.18
N LEU A 24 -9.51 -7.08 -11.54
CA LEU A 24 -8.31 -6.31 -11.20
C LEU A 24 -7.54 -7.01 -10.07
N PRO A 25 -6.21 -6.81 -9.99
CA PRO A 25 -5.43 -7.29 -8.85
C PRO A 25 -5.97 -6.73 -7.54
N ILE A 26 -6.04 -7.58 -6.52
CA ILE A 26 -6.60 -7.26 -5.20
C ILE A 26 -5.50 -7.34 -4.15
N LEU A 27 -5.28 -6.22 -3.45
CA LEU A 27 -4.46 -6.17 -2.24
C LEU A 27 -5.32 -6.49 -1.01
N ARG A 28 -4.95 -7.52 -0.23
CA ARG A 28 -5.44 -7.70 1.13
C ARG A 28 -4.72 -6.72 2.06
N LYS A 29 -5.47 -5.76 2.60
CA LYS A 29 -4.95 -4.80 3.58
C LYS A 29 -5.36 -5.23 4.98
N ASP A 30 -4.38 -5.80 5.70
CA ASP A 30 -4.55 -6.44 7.01
C ASP A 30 -3.23 -6.37 7.79
N PHE A 31 -3.25 -6.70 9.08
CA PHE A 31 -2.05 -6.93 9.88
C PHE A 31 -1.62 -8.39 9.76
N ILE A 32 -0.72 -8.69 8.83
CA ILE A 32 -0.20 -10.04 8.64
C ILE A 32 0.96 -10.26 9.61
N ILE A 33 0.72 -11.11 10.62
CA ILE A 33 1.64 -11.43 11.70
C ILE A 33 1.92 -12.92 11.85
N ASP A 34 1.20 -13.75 11.08
CA ASP A 34 1.32 -15.20 11.04
C ASP A 34 1.29 -15.69 9.59
N GLU A 35 2.06 -16.73 9.29
CA GLU A 35 2.17 -17.35 7.96
C GLU A 35 0.83 -17.87 7.43
N ILE A 36 -0.03 -18.36 8.32
CA ILE A 36 -1.35 -18.86 7.93
C ILE A 36 -2.20 -17.79 7.25
N GLN A 37 -2.04 -16.52 7.63
CA GLN A 37 -2.76 -15.40 7.01
C GLN A 37 -2.32 -15.18 5.56
N ILE A 38 -1.08 -15.54 5.20
CA ILE A 38 -0.58 -15.48 3.82
C ILE A 38 -1.31 -16.53 2.97
N LEU A 39 -1.41 -17.77 3.48
CA LEU A 39 -2.13 -18.85 2.81
C LEU A 39 -3.63 -18.55 2.69
N GLU A 40 -4.23 -18.01 3.73
CA GLU A 40 -5.62 -17.51 3.69
C GLU A 40 -5.80 -16.44 2.60
N SER A 41 -4.86 -15.50 2.49
CA SER A 41 -4.94 -14.45 1.47
C SER A 41 -5.08 -15.03 0.07
N LYS A 42 -4.26 -16.04 -0.25
CA LYS A 42 -4.34 -16.77 -1.53
C LYS A 42 -5.66 -17.49 -1.69
N ALA A 43 -6.07 -18.23 -0.66
CA ALA A 43 -7.31 -19.02 -0.70
C ALA A 43 -8.57 -18.14 -0.88
N PHE A 44 -8.55 -16.93 -0.32
CA PHE A 44 -9.66 -15.96 -0.43
C PHE A 44 -9.56 -15.07 -1.67
N GLY A 45 -8.55 -15.26 -2.53
CA GLY A 45 -8.46 -14.64 -3.85
C GLY A 45 -7.76 -13.29 -3.88
N ALA A 46 -6.89 -13.00 -2.91
CA ALA A 46 -5.96 -11.89 -3.02
C ALA A 46 -4.86 -12.18 -4.07
N ASP A 47 -4.39 -11.14 -4.72
CA ASP A 47 -3.20 -11.19 -5.60
C ASP A 47 -1.97 -10.62 -4.90
N CYS A 48 -2.17 -9.75 -3.92
CA CYS A 48 -1.13 -9.05 -3.18
C CYS A 48 -1.46 -9.00 -1.69
N ILE A 49 -0.45 -9.07 -0.86
CA ILE A 49 -0.57 -8.88 0.61
C ILE A 49 0.22 -7.66 1.07
N LEU A 50 -0.13 -7.16 2.25
CA LEU A 50 0.58 -6.10 2.95
C LEU A 50 1.46 -6.69 4.05
N LEU A 51 2.75 -6.37 4.05
CA LEU A 51 3.65 -6.59 5.18
C LEU A 51 4.07 -5.23 5.75
N ILE A 52 3.89 -5.02 7.05
CA ILE A 52 4.15 -3.73 7.70
C ILE A 52 5.44 -3.83 8.51
N ALA A 53 6.45 -3.03 8.14
CA ALA A 53 7.78 -3.10 8.73
C ALA A 53 7.79 -2.71 10.23
N SER A 54 6.89 -1.83 10.67
CA SER A 54 6.79 -1.41 12.07
C SER A 54 6.31 -2.49 13.04
N ILE A 55 5.65 -3.55 12.54
CA ILE A 55 5.10 -4.64 13.36
C ILE A 55 5.80 -5.98 13.16
N LEU A 56 6.70 -6.07 12.18
CA LEU A 56 7.44 -7.28 11.85
C LEU A 56 8.94 -7.05 12.02
N ASP A 57 9.63 -7.98 12.65
CA ASP A 57 11.09 -7.96 12.63
C ASP A 57 11.65 -8.35 11.25
N LYS A 58 12.93 -8.06 11.03
CA LYS A 58 13.62 -8.29 9.75
C LYS A 58 13.53 -9.75 9.28
N ASN A 59 13.58 -10.71 10.19
CA ASN A 59 13.54 -12.13 9.83
C ASN A 59 12.12 -12.50 9.38
N LYS A 60 11.11 -12.08 10.12
CA LYS A 60 9.71 -12.29 9.74
C LYS A 60 9.37 -11.65 8.39
N ILE A 61 9.84 -10.44 8.11
CA ILE A 61 9.66 -9.82 6.79
C ILE A 61 10.24 -10.71 5.70
N LYS A 62 11.46 -11.23 5.89
CA LYS A 62 12.11 -12.12 4.93
C LYS A 62 11.33 -13.41 4.73
N ASP A 63 10.96 -14.07 5.83
CA ASP A 63 10.28 -15.35 5.80
C ASP A 63 8.88 -15.21 5.15
N PHE A 64 8.11 -14.22 5.56
CA PHE A 64 6.78 -13.96 5.01
C PHE A 64 6.82 -13.51 3.55
N TYR A 65 7.83 -12.72 3.17
CA TYR A 65 8.04 -12.35 1.77
C TYR A 65 8.29 -13.60 0.91
N GLN A 66 9.15 -14.51 1.38
CA GLN A 66 9.43 -15.76 0.69
C GLN A 66 8.17 -16.64 0.57
N VAL A 67 7.45 -16.86 1.68
CA VAL A 67 6.20 -17.65 1.68
C VAL A 67 5.17 -17.06 0.73
N ALA A 68 5.03 -15.74 0.69
CA ALA A 68 4.11 -15.08 -0.23
C ALA A 68 4.49 -15.33 -1.69
N LYS A 69 5.79 -15.20 -2.04
CA LYS A 69 6.27 -15.44 -3.41
C LYS A 69 6.14 -16.91 -3.81
N GLU A 70 6.36 -17.85 -2.90
CA GLU A 70 6.14 -19.30 -3.14
C GLU A 70 4.66 -19.62 -3.40
N ASN A 71 3.75 -18.81 -2.87
CA ASN A 71 2.31 -18.92 -3.11
C ASN A 71 1.79 -18.00 -4.23
N GLU A 72 2.68 -17.48 -5.07
CA GLU A 72 2.33 -16.61 -6.19
C GLU A 72 1.52 -15.38 -5.75
N LEU A 73 1.89 -14.79 -4.61
CA LEU A 73 1.36 -13.51 -4.15
C LEU A 73 2.40 -12.42 -4.34
N ASP A 74 1.96 -11.26 -4.81
CA ASP A 74 2.76 -10.05 -4.72
C ASP A 74 2.78 -9.54 -3.28
N VAL A 75 3.80 -8.74 -2.97
CA VAL A 75 3.98 -8.21 -1.62
C VAL A 75 4.22 -6.70 -1.68
N LEU A 76 3.37 -5.94 -1.01
CA LEU A 76 3.58 -4.55 -0.69
C LEU A 76 4.17 -4.47 0.71
N ILE A 77 5.42 -3.98 0.85
CA ILE A 77 6.01 -3.74 2.16
C ILE A 77 5.79 -2.28 2.54
N GLU A 78 5.03 -2.03 3.60
CA GLU A 78 4.73 -0.70 4.11
C GLU A 78 5.81 -0.26 5.12
N VAL A 79 6.32 0.97 4.95
CA VAL A 79 7.32 1.60 5.81
C VAL A 79 6.89 3.01 6.19
N HIS A 80 7.32 3.49 7.37
CA HIS A 80 6.96 4.80 7.91
C HIS A 80 8.16 5.75 8.03
N ASP A 81 9.37 5.21 8.07
CA ASP A 81 10.61 5.98 8.19
C ASP A 81 11.77 5.34 7.42
N GLU A 82 12.94 5.98 7.51
CA GLU A 82 14.13 5.53 6.81
C GLU A 82 14.69 4.21 7.35
N GLU A 83 14.59 3.97 8.66
CA GLU A 83 15.08 2.74 9.30
C GLU A 83 14.24 1.54 8.84
N GLU A 84 12.92 1.68 8.82
CA GLU A 84 12.03 0.66 8.28
C GLU A 84 12.26 0.42 6.78
N ALA A 85 12.55 1.47 6.01
CA ALA A 85 12.89 1.35 4.60
C ALA A 85 14.18 0.56 4.39
N GLU A 86 15.21 0.75 5.20
CA GLU A 86 16.44 -0.05 5.16
C GLU A 86 16.16 -1.53 5.47
N ILE A 87 15.32 -1.80 6.47
CA ILE A 87 14.91 -3.17 6.81
C ILE A 87 14.15 -3.81 5.63
N ALA A 88 13.19 -3.12 5.05
CA ALA A 88 12.42 -3.60 3.92
C ALA A 88 13.29 -3.87 2.68
N MET A 89 14.26 -3.00 2.40
CA MET A 89 15.17 -3.16 1.27
C MET A 89 16.08 -4.38 1.36
N ALA A 90 16.22 -5.00 2.54
CA ALA A 90 17.01 -6.22 2.69
C ALA A 90 16.45 -7.42 1.89
N VAL A 91 15.17 -7.42 1.53
CA VAL A 91 14.54 -8.43 0.67
C VAL A 91 14.39 -7.99 -0.78
N SER A 92 14.86 -6.78 -1.12
CA SER A 92 14.72 -6.19 -2.47
C SER A 92 13.27 -6.25 -2.98
N PRO A 93 12.30 -5.64 -2.28
CA PRO A 93 10.89 -5.78 -2.62
C PRO A 93 10.57 -5.15 -3.97
N GLU A 94 9.66 -5.77 -4.73
CA GLU A 94 9.17 -5.19 -5.98
C GLU A 94 8.34 -3.93 -5.73
N LEU A 95 7.50 -3.94 -4.67
CA LEU A 95 6.62 -2.85 -4.28
C LEU A 95 6.98 -2.37 -2.86
N LEU A 96 7.21 -1.09 -2.71
CA LEU A 96 7.43 -0.45 -1.41
C LEU A 96 6.37 0.62 -1.17
N GLY A 97 5.58 0.45 -0.11
CA GLY A 97 4.61 1.44 0.37
C GLY A 97 5.28 2.39 1.34
N ILE A 98 5.10 3.69 1.15
CA ILE A 98 5.54 4.68 2.14
C ILE A 98 4.30 5.31 2.73
N ASN A 99 4.03 5.01 4.00
CA ASN A 99 2.89 5.55 4.71
C ASN A 99 3.25 6.92 5.30
N ASN A 100 2.55 7.94 4.83
CA ASN A 100 2.73 9.33 5.28
C ASN A 100 2.07 9.61 6.63
N ARG A 101 1.37 8.63 7.22
CA ARG A 101 0.75 8.78 8.54
C ARG A 101 1.72 8.28 9.62
N ASP A 102 2.06 9.14 10.55
CA ASP A 102 2.73 8.72 11.77
C ASP A 102 1.76 7.91 12.63
N LEU A 103 2.13 6.68 12.99
CA LEU A 103 1.26 5.77 13.76
C LEU A 103 1.15 6.14 15.24
N LYS A 104 2.00 7.06 15.74
CA LYS A 104 1.99 7.51 17.14
C LYS A 104 1.17 8.79 17.32
N THR A 105 1.32 9.74 16.40
CA THR A 105 0.63 11.05 16.48
C THR A 105 -0.61 11.12 15.59
N PHE A 106 -0.74 10.22 14.62
CA PHE A 106 -1.71 10.24 13.53
C PHE A 106 -1.60 11.44 12.59
N ASP A 107 -0.55 12.24 12.74
CA ASP A 107 -0.26 13.31 11.79
C ASP A 107 0.08 12.75 10.42
N VAL A 108 -0.21 13.51 9.38
CA VAL A 108 0.00 13.08 7.99
C VAL A 108 0.80 14.14 7.25
N ASP A 109 1.94 13.71 6.67
CA ASP A 109 2.80 14.59 5.86
C ASP A 109 3.33 13.84 4.62
N ILE A 110 2.91 14.25 3.42
CA ILE A 110 3.36 13.65 2.15
C ILE A 110 4.86 13.84 1.88
N ASN A 111 5.50 14.80 2.56
CA ASN A 111 6.95 14.98 2.48
C ASN A 111 7.72 13.75 2.99
N ASN A 112 7.11 12.90 3.81
CA ASN A 112 7.71 11.64 4.23
C ASN A 112 8.03 10.73 3.03
N SER A 113 7.08 10.56 2.10
CA SER A 113 7.31 9.81 0.86
C SER A 113 8.45 10.42 0.03
N ILE A 114 8.49 11.75 -0.08
CA ILE A 114 9.51 12.47 -0.84
C ILE A 114 10.90 12.31 -0.22
N LYS A 115 10.96 12.32 1.11
CA LYS A 115 12.19 12.15 1.89
C LYS A 115 12.76 10.73 1.73
N ILE A 116 11.95 9.71 1.98
CA ILE A 116 12.37 8.30 1.90
C ILE A 116 12.76 7.95 0.46
N LYS A 117 12.03 8.45 -0.55
CA LYS A 117 12.36 8.22 -1.97
C LYS A 117 13.80 8.59 -2.33
N LYS A 118 14.38 9.63 -1.71
CA LYS A 118 15.73 10.10 -2.03
C LYS A 118 16.83 9.10 -1.69
N MET A 119 16.61 8.23 -0.71
CA MET A 119 17.57 7.21 -0.30
C MET A 119 17.41 5.87 -1.05
N LEU A 120 16.31 5.69 -1.76
CA LEU A 120 15.99 4.45 -2.47
C LEU A 120 16.56 4.44 -3.90
N PRO A 121 16.81 3.25 -4.47
CA PRO A 121 17.18 3.12 -5.87
C PRO A 121 16.13 3.80 -6.78
N LYS A 122 16.58 4.42 -7.87
CA LYS A 122 15.68 5.08 -8.82
C LYS A 122 14.66 4.14 -9.45
N SER A 123 15.02 2.86 -9.57
CA SER A 123 14.18 1.81 -10.12
C SER A 123 13.14 1.28 -9.14
N GLN A 124 13.24 1.63 -7.83
CA GLN A 124 12.29 1.13 -6.82
C GLN A 124 10.89 1.68 -7.12
N LEU A 125 9.94 0.77 -7.26
CA LEU A 125 8.53 1.09 -7.41
C LEU A 125 7.94 1.44 -6.06
N ILE A 126 7.46 2.69 -5.94
CA ILE A 126 6.96 3.24 -4.69
C ILE A 126 5.47 3.51 -4.83
N ILE A 127 4.75 3.20 -3.76
CA ILE A 127 3.35 3.57 -3.55
C ILE A 127 3.30 4.53 -2.36
N SER A 128 2.87 5.76 -2.58
CA SER A 128 2.64 6.72 -1.48
C SER A 128 1.27 6.46 -0.87
N GLU A 129 1.23 6.28 0.45
CA GLU A 129 0.03 5.94 1.20
C GLU A 129 -0.31 7.02 2.20
N SER A 130 -1.60 7.28 2.41
CA SER A 130 -2.13 8.32 3.29
C SER A 130 -1.79 9.75 2.87
N GLY A 131 -2.60 10.71 3.31
CA GLY A 131 -2.32 12.15 3.13
C GLY A 131 -2.57 12.72 1.75
N ILE A 132 -3.17 11.97 0.86
CA ILE A 132 -3.51 12.43 -0.49
C ILE A 132 -4.97 12.88 -0.47
N TYR A 133 -5.19 14.18 -0.41
CA TYR A 133 -6.52 14.78 -0.32
C TYR A 133 -6.84 15.73 -1.47
N SER A 134 -5.83 16.11 -2.24
CA SER A 134 -5.93 17.08 -3.32
C SER A 134 -5.08 16.69 -4.52
N ARG A 135 -5.28 17.43 -5.57
CA ARG A 135 -4.47 17.37 -6.77
C ARG A 135 -3.06 17.90 -6.56
N ASP A 136 -2.93 18.88 -5.70
CA ASP A 136 -1.63 19.48 -5.43
C ASP A 136 -0.73 18.46 -4.72
N ASP A 137 -1.28 17.65 -3.81
CA ASP A 137 -0.55 16.53 -3.20
C ASP A 137 -0.01 15.55 -4.26
N ILE A 138 -0.84 15.21 -5.26
CA ILE A 138 -0.42 14.34 -6.37
C ILE A 138 0.64 15.01 -7.24
N ASN A 139 0.53 16.31 -7.50
CA ASN A 139 1.52 17.04 -8.28
C ASN A 139 2.87 17.06 -7.57
N ASP A 140 2.90 17.33 -6.27
CA ASP A 140 4.12 17.34 -5.46
C ASP A 140 4.81 15.96 -5.44
N LEU A 141 4.01 14.89 -5.28
CA LEU A 141 4.51 13.52 -5.36
C LEU A 141 5.04 13.17 -6.76
N ASN A 142 4.36 13.60 -7.82
CA ASN A 142 4.78 13.39 -9.20
C ASN A 142 6.10 14.13 -9.52
N GLU A 143 6.30 15.33 -9.00
CA GLU A 143 7.57 16.07 -9.11
C GLU A 143 8.73 15.28 -8.46
N ALA A 144 8.44 14.60 -7.36
CA ALA A 144 9.37 13.68 -6.71
C ALA A 144 9.52 12.32 -7.40
N LYS A 145 8.88 12.10 -8.57
CA LYS A 145 8.88 10.83 -9.33
C LYS A 145 8.19 9.68 -8.59
N ILE A 146 7.16 9.97 -7.84
CA ILE A 146 6.25 9.00 -7.22
C ILE A 146 4.91 9.10 -7.96
N TYR A 147 4.50 8.01 -8.62
CA TYR A 147 3.35 8.00 -9.53
C TYR A 147 2.26 7.00 -9.13
N ASN A 148 2.47 6.25 -8.04
CA ASN A 148 1.52 5.26 -7.57
C ASN A 148 1.05 5.64 -6.16
N PHE A 149 -0.25 5.49 -5.92
CA PHE A 149 -0.91 6.00 -4.72
C PHE A 149 -1.87 4.98 -4.15
N LEU A 150 -1.92 4.86 -2.83
CA LEU A 150 -2.96 4.15 -2.13
C LEU A 150 -3.82 5.17 -1.38
N VAL A 151 -5.06 5.35 -1.85
CA VAL A 151 -5.99 6.36 -1.36
C VAL A 151 -7.30 5.69 -0.95
N GLY A 152 -7.64 5.76 0.33
CA GLY A 152 -8.88 5.20 0.86
C GLY A 152 -9.74 6.26 1.54
N GLU A 153 -9.21 6.84 2.62
CA GLU A 153 -9.94 7.75 3.50
C GLU A 153 -10.60 8.93 2.73
N PHE A 154 -9.86 9.52 1.78
CA PHE A 154 -10.39 10.62 0.97
C PHE A 154 -11.67 10.24 0.25
N PHE A 155 -11.70 9.07 -0.39
CA PHE A 155 -12.85 8.60 -1.14
C PHE A 155 -14.01 8.21 -0.23
N MET A 156 -13.73 7.52 0.87
CA MET A 156 -14.74 7.06 1.81
C MET A 156 -15.46 8.18 2.55
N ARG A 157 -14.84 9.35 2.67
CA ARG A 157 -15.47 10.57 3.22
C ARG A 157 -16.40 11.30 2.23
N LYS A 158 -16.41 10.92 0.95
CA LYS A 158 -17.24 11.57 -0.08
C LYS A 158 -18.61 10.92 -0.20
N LYS A 159 -19.63 11.73 -0.47
CA LYS A 159 -20.99 11.23 -0.75
C LYS A 159 -21.04 10.39 -2.03
N GLU A 160 -20.19 10.73 -3.00
CA GLU A 160 -20.07 10.07 -4.31
C GLU A 160 -18.61 9.64 -4.54
N PRO A 161 -18.14 8.51 -3.94
CA PRO A 161 -16.75 8.07 -4.06
C PRO A 161 -16.28 7.90 -5.51
N TYR A 162 -17.14 7.37 -6.38
CA TYR A 162 -16.82 7.19 -7.80
C TYR A 162 -16.47 8.51 -8.49
N LYS A 163 -17.26 9.56 -8.25
CA LYS A 163 -16.99 10.88 -8.81
C LYS A 163 -15.68 11.47 -8.26
N ALA A 164 -15.44 11.29 -6.97
CA ALA A 164 -14.20 11.75 -6.36
C ALA A 164 -12.96 11.04 -6.95
N VAL A 165 -13.06 9.76 -7.30
CA VAL A 165 -12.00 9.04 -8.02
C VAL A 165 -11.80 9.66 -9.40
N GLN A 166 -12.87 9.90 -10.15
CA GLN A 166 -12.77 10.52 -11.48
C GLN A 166 -12.14 11.92 -11.39
N ASP A 167 -12.56 12.74 -10.44
CA ASP A 167 -12.03 14.09 -10.24
C ASP A 167 -10.55 14.08 -9.87
N LEU A 168 -10.10 13.09 -9.11
CA LEU A 168 -8.69 12.96 -8.73
C LEU A 168 -7.81 12.46 -9.89
N ILE A 169 -8.32 11.51 -10.71
CA ILE A 169 -7.60 10.90 -11.84
C ILE A 169 -7.69 11.74 -13.11
N ALA A 170 -8.85 12.37 -13.39
CA ALA A 170 -9.18 13.01 -14.67
C ALA A 170 -8.25 14.16 -15.07
N LEU A 171 -7.26 14.47 -14.28
CA LEU A 171 -6.53 15.71 -14.38
C LEU A 171 -4.99 15.56 -14.43
N SER A 172 -4.48 14.35 -14.57
CA SER A 172 -3.09 14.15 -15.01
C SER A 172 -3.11 14.11 -16.54
N PRO A 173 -2.67 15.14 -17.27
CA PRO A 173 -2.27 14.92 -18.62
C PRO A 173 -1.06 13.98 -18.57
N ILE A 174 -1.26 12.73 -18.96
CA ILE A 174 -0.15 11.87 -19.35
C ILE A 174 0.55 12.65 -20.44
N SER A 175 1.64 13.32 -20.10
CA SER A 175 2.50 13.89 -21.12
C SER A 175 3.06 12.70 -21.89
N SER A 176 2.51 12.45 -23.07
CA SER A 176 3.08 11.59 -24.08
C SER A 176 4.54 12.01 -24.29
N ARG A 177 5.47 11.19 -23.78
CA ARG A 177 6.85 11.17 -24.22
C ARG A 177 7.21 9.75 -24.60
#